data_ae22ee5c8ced6a7aab6d0a80dbc03c3d
#
_entry.id   ae22ee5c8ced6a7aab6d0a80dbc03c3d
#
_cell.length_a   1.000
_cell.length_b   1.000
_cell.length_c   1.000
_cell.angle_alpha   90.00
_cell.angle_beta   90.00
_cell.angle_gamma   90.00
#
_symmetry.space_group_name_H-M   'P 1'
#
loop_
_entity.id
_entity.type
_entity.pdbx_description
1 polymer ?
#
loop_
_entity_poly.entity_id
_entity_poly.type
_entity_poly.pdbx_seq_one_letter_code
_entity_poly.pdbx_strand_id
1 'polypeptide(L)'
;MIERYGYVPDTGGAGKFRGGLALIRQYRFLAEEGVLQLRTDRRVHVPYGLQGGRGGTPSMNLLCRDGEVRELPAKCRLTIRRGDVFQHVLGGAGGWGTPAERDPARLAHDVAEGKLSAEYACREYGVSIDPATGEVLT
;
A
#
# COMPACT_ATOMS: atom_id res chain seq x y z
N MET A 1 -11.47 -0.05 18.17
CA MET A 1 -12.07 -1.01 17.21
C MET A 1 -11.29 -0.95 15.90
N ILE A 2 -10.89 -2.09 15.35
CA ILE A 2 -10.26 -2.16 14.02
C ILE A 2 -11.38 -2.16 12.99
N GLU A 3 -11.36 -1.21 12.04
CA GLU A 3 -12.34 -1.11 10.96
C GLU A 3 -11.82 -1.67 9.63
N ARG A 4 -10.50 -1.55 9.40
CA ARG A 4 -9.86 -2.05 8.20
C ARG A 4 -8.47 -2.58 8.52
N TYR A 5 -8.17 -3.76 7.99
CA TYR A 5 -6.84 -4.36 8.06
C TYR A 5 -6.63 -5.23 6.82
N GLY A 6 -5.62 -4.95 6.04
CA GLY A 6 -5.36 -5.71 4.81
C GLY A 6 -4.23 -5.12 3.98
N TYR A 7 -4.03 -5.70 2.81
CA TYR A 7 -3.08 -5.20 1.83
C TYR A 7 -3.67 -4.06 1.00
N VAL A 8 -2.79 -3.19 0.53
CA VAL A 8 -3.14 -2.13 -0.45
C VAL A 8 -2.58 -2.56 -1.80
N PRO A 9 -3.45 -2.78 -2.80
CA PRO A 9 -3.01 -3.14 -4.14
C PRO A 9 -2.05 -2.09 -4.73
N ASP A 10 -1.21 -2.49 -5.69
CA ASP A 10 -0.35 -1.62 -6.49
C ASP A 10 0.74 -0.87 -5.70
N THR A 11 1.03 -1.29 -4.47
CA THR A 11 1.97 -0.60 -3.59
C THR A 11 3.36 -1.23 -3.51
N GLY A 12 3.50 -2.48 -3.91
CA GLY A 12 4.80 -3.15 -4.03
C GLY A 12 5.51 -2.75 -5.31
N GLY A 13 6.76 -2.34 -5.23
CA GLY A 13 7.56 -1.98 -6.40
C GLY A 13 7.64 -3.10 -7.42
N ALA A 14 7.48 -2.75 -8.71
CA ALA A 14 7.54 -3.71 -9.80
C ALA A 14 8.95 -4.29 -9.96
N GLY A 15 9.04 -5.55 -10.37
CA GLY A 15 10.29 -6.27 -10.58
C GLY A 15 10.04 -7.70 -11.04
N LYS A 16 11.08 -8.39 -11.48
CA LYS A 16 11.03 -9.84 -11.68
C LYS A 16 10.45 -10.53 -10.44
N PHE A 17 10.85 -10.04 -9.26
CA PHE A 17 10.23 -10.33 -7.99
C PHE A 17 9.62 -9.02 -7.44
N ARG A 18 8.30 -8.98 -7.38
CA ARG A 18 7.56 -7.83 -6.87
C ARG A 18 7.87 -7.59 -5.40
N GLY A 19 7.94 -6.33 -4.99
CA GLY A 19 7.98 -5.94 -3.60
C GLY A 19 6.72 -6.33 -2.81
N GLY A 20 6.84 -6.47 -1.50
CA GLY A 20 5.70 -6.67 -0.60
C GLY A 20 4.73 -5.50 -0.66
N LEU A 21 3.43 -5.79 -0.60
CA LEU A 21 2.39 -4.77 -0.58
C LEU A 21 2.38 -4.03 0.77
N ALA A 22 1.98 -2.77 0.73
CA ALA A 22 1.68 -2.01 1.92
C ALA A 22 0.52 -2.62 2.70
N LEU A 23 0.56 -2.52 4.02
CA LEU A 23 -0.56 -2.86 4.89
C LEU A 23 -1.30 -1.58 5.27
N ILE A 24 -2.63 -1.62 5.22
CA ILE A 24 -3.49 -0.60 5.80
C ILE A 24 -4.04 -1.09 7.13
N ARG A 25 -4.05 -0.21 8.12
CA ARG A 25 -4.73 -0.39 9.40
C ARG A 25 -5.56 0.85 9.68
N GLN A 26 -6.83 0.64 9.96
CA GLN A 26 -7.75 1.71 10.32
C GLN A 26 -8.40 1.38 11.65
N TYR A 27 -8.33 2.33 12.57
CA TYR A 27 -8.81 2.18 13.94
C TYR A 27 -9.80 3.28 14.26
N ARG A 28 -10.97 2.91 14.80
CA ARG A 28 -11.87 3.84 15.47
C ARG A 28 -11.58 3.84 16.96
N PHE A 29 -11.37 5.02 17.52
CA PHE A 29 -11.13 5.18 18.95
C PHE A 29 -12.47 5.18 19.72
N LEU A 30 -12.58 4.38 20.77
CA LEU A 30 -13.84 4.16 21.48
C LEU A 30 -13.86 4.75 22.90
N ALA A 31 -12.71 4.98 23.52
CA ALA A 31 -12.61 5.65 24.82
C ALA A 31 -12.85 7.16 24.68
N GLU A 32 -13.14 7.84 25.78
CA GLU A 32 -13.40 9.29 25.76
C GLU A 32 -12.21 10.07 25.21
N GLU A 33 -11.04 9.79 25.74
CA GLU A 33 -9.80 10.46 25.37
C GLU A 33 -8.60 9.52 25.53
N GLY A 34 -7.56 9.77 24.76
CA GLY A 34 -6.27 9.08 24.86
C GLY A 34 -5.17 9.85 24.13
N VAL A 35 -3.99 9.28 24.11
CA VAL A 35 -2.84 9.86 23.41
C VAL A 35 -2.45 8.95 22.26
N LEU A 36 -2.46 9.48 21.04
CA LEU A 36 -1.88 8.86 19.86
C LEU A 36 -0.44 9.34 19.72
N GLN A 37 0.49 8.41 19.76
CA GLN A 37 1.90 8.68 19.45
C GLN A 37 2.30 7.95 18.18
N LEU A 38 2.75 8.69 17.18
CA LEU A 38 3.22 8.16 15.90
C LEU A 38 4.74 8.19 15.82
N ARG A 39 5.28 7.11 15.28
CA ARG A 39 6.68 6.99 14.86
C ARG A 39 6.70 6.11 13.63
N THR A 40 6.57 6.72 12.45
CA THR A 40 6.54 6.03 11.17
C THR A 40 7.69 6.48 10.30
N ASP A 41 8.15 5.60 9.44
CA ASP A 41 9.24 5.84 8.51
C ASP A 41 8.74 5.66 7.06
N ARG A 42 9.64 5.81 6.08
CA ARG A 42 9.38 5.60 4.66
C ARG A 42 8.32 6.54 4.04
N ARG A 43 8.16 7.73 4.61
CA ARG A 43 7.25 8.72 4.08
C ARG A 43 7.85 9.54 2.93
N VAL A 44 9.10 9.95 3.08
CA VAL A 44 9.85 10.74 2.08
C VAL A 44 10.78 9.84 1.29
N HIS A 45 11.53 9.00 1.97
CA HIS A 45 12.46 8.05 1.36
C HIS A 45 11.77 6.69 1.24
N VAL A 46 11.12 6.45 0.10
CA VAL A 46 10.45 5.18 -0.18
C VAL A 46 11.47 4.02 -0.24
N PRO A 47 11.05 2.78 0.04
CA PRO A 47 11.88 1.61 -0.22
C PRO A 47 12.26 1.56 -1.70
N TYR A 48 13.55 1.60 -2.01
CA TYR A 48 14.05 1.52 -3.39
C TYR A 48 14.04 0.09 -3.92
N GLY A 49 13.99 -0.05 -5.23
CA GLY A 49 14.18 -1.33 -5.90
C GLY A 49 15.66 -1.65 -6.14
N LEU A 50 15.94 -2.91 -6.42
CA LEU A 50 17.30 -3.40 -6.72
C LEU A 50 17.34 -4.12 -8.07
N GLN A 51 18.52 -4.13 -8.72
CA GLN A 51 18.75 -4.85 -9.99
C GLN A 51 17.73 -4.53 -11.08
N GLY A 52 17.34 -3.25 -11.21
CA GLY A 52 16.33 -2.81 -12.19
C GLY A 52 14.89 -2.84 -11.70
N GLY A 53 14.64 -3.31 -10.49
CA GLY A 53 13.32 -3.22 -9.84
C GLY A 53 12.93 -1.78 -9.50
N ARG A 54 11.62 -1.53 -9.42
CA ARG A 54 11.06 -0.23 -9.06
C ARG A 54 10.95 -0.05 -7.55
N GLY A 55 10.90 1.20 -7.10
CA GLY A 55 10.61 1.52 -5.70
C GLY A 55 9.19 1.15 -5.31
N GLY A 56 8.96 0.97 -4.01
CA GLY A 56 7.62 0.83 -3.44
C GLY A 56 6.95 2.20 -3.25
N THR A 57 5.88 2.22 -2.44
CA THR A 57 5.12 3.44 -2.15
C THR A 57 5.49 4.03 -0.78
N PRO A 58 5.27 5.34 -0.56
CA PRO A 58 5.48 5.94 0.75
C PRO A 58 4.44 5.48 1.79
N SER A 59 4.80 5.58 3.07
CA SER A 59 3.85 5.44 4.16
C SER A 59 2.99 6.69 4.32
N MET A 60 1.79 6.53 4.90
CA MET A 60 0.84 7.62 5.11
C MET A 60 0.10 7.45 6.43
N ASN A 61 -0.12 8.55 7.14
CA ASN A 61 -0.92 8.63 8.37
C ASN A 61 -2.05 9.62 8.17
N LEU A 62 -3.29 9.18 8.37
CA LEU A 62 -4.48 10.02 8.28
C LEU A 62 -5.26 9.98 9.60
N LEU A 63 -5.80 11.12 9.99
CA LEU A 63 -6.76 11.24 11.08
C LEU A 63 -8.06 11.85 10.54
N CYS A 64 -9.16 11.13 10.70
CA CYS A 64 -10.50 11.65 10.46
C CYS A 64 -11.13 12.02 11.81
N ARG A 65 -11.48 13.28 11.96
CA ARG A 65 -12.15 13.86 13.13
C ARG A 65 -13.28 14.75 12.66
N ASP A 66 -14.49 14.56 13.18
CA ASP A 66 -15.68 15.37 12.84
C ASP A 66 -15.94 15.50 11.33
N GLY A 67 -15.64 14.44 10.58
CA GLY A 67 -15.77 14.40 9.11
C GLY A 67 -14.61 15.03 8.34
N GLU A 68 -13.67 15.68 9.01
CA GLU A 68 -12.47 16.22 8.39
C GLU A 68 -11.32 15.21 8.40
N VAL A 69 -10.71 15.01 7.24
CA VAL A 69 -9.52 14.15 7.08
C VAL A 69 -8.29 15.03 6.99
N ARG A 70 -7.33 14.77 7.87
CA ARG A 70 -6.02 15.45 7.84
C ARG A 70 -4.89 14.45 7.81
N GLU A 71 -3.85 14.79 7.09
CA GLU A 71 -2.61 14.03 7.08
C GLU A 71 -1.77 14.40 8.31
N LEU A 72 -1.27 13.37 9.01
CA LEU A 72 -0.40 13.54 10.17
C LEU A 72 1.07 13.35 9.75
N PRO A 73 2.00 14.06 10.40
CA PRO A 73 3.42 13.87 10.15
C PRO A 73 3.90 12.47 10.57
N ALA A 74 5.08 12.08 10.11
CA ALA A 74 5.68 10.78 10.42
C ALA A 74 5.91 10.58 11.93
N LYS A 75 6.20 11.65 12.65
CA LYS A 75 6.45 11.65 14.09
C LYS A 75 5.61 12.75 14.73
N CYS A 76 4.67 12.35 15.56
CA CYS A 76 3.88 13.30 16.34
C CYS A 76 3.26 12.63 17.56
N ARG A 77 2.77 13.48 18.46
CA ARG A 77 1.95 13.11 19.61
C ARG A 77 0.76 14.04 19.66
N LEU A 78 -0.43 13.48 19.75
CA LEU A 78 -1.67 14.28 19.84
C LEU A 78 -2.72 13.57 20.68
N THR A 79 -3.66 14.34 21.22
CA THR A 79 -4.85 13.81 21.86
C THR A 79 -5.78 13.23 20.80
N ILE A 80 -6.24 11.99 21.02
CA ILE A 80 -7.26 11.32 20.24
C ILE A 80 -8.52 11.17 21.11
N ARG A 81 -9.70 11.31 20.49
CA ARG A 81 -11.00 11.33 21.17
C ARG A 81 -11.91 10.24 20.64
N ARG A 82 -12.96 9.94 21.39
CA ARG A 82 -14.03 9.04 20.97
C ARG A 82 -14.55 9.42 19.57
N GLY A 83 -14.64 8.44 18.68
CA GLY A 83 -15.11 8.63 17.32
C GLY A 83 -14.02 8.97 16.29
N ASP A 84 -12.85 9.42 16.73
CA ASP A 84 -11.71 9.62 15.82
C ASP A 84 -11.36 8.33 15.10
N VAL A 85 -11.04 8.44 13.81
CA VAL A 85 -10.56 7.32 13.01
C VAL A 85 -9.13 7.62 12.56
N PHE A 86 -8.20 6.78 13.01
CA PHE A 86 -6.81 6.83 12.60
C PHE A 86 -6.53 5.74 11.55
N GLN A 87 -6.00 6.15 10.41
CA GLN A 87 -5.56 5.25 9.35
C GLN A 87 -4.06 5.35 9.16
N HIS A 88 -3.41 4.20 9.17
CA HIS A 88 -2.01 4.06 8.85
C HIS A 88 -1.83 3.14 7.65
N VAL A 89 -1.14 3.62 6.62
CA VAL A 89 -0.68 2.83 5.49
C VAL A 89 0.83 2.72 5.57
N LEU A 90 1.36 1.50 5.64
CA LEU A 90 2.80 1.23 5.60
C LEU A 90 3.38 1.56 4.22
N GLY A 91 4.67 1.76 4.13
CA GLY A 91 5.34 1.80 2.83
C GLY A 91 5.32 0.44 2.14
N GLY A 92 5.08 0.44 0.84
CA GLY A 92 5.29 -0.75 0.01
C GLY A 92 6.79 -1.04 -0.15
N ALA A 93 7.18 -2.30 -0.26
CA ALA A 93 8.58 -2.69 -0.45
C ALA A 93 9.05 -2.48 -1.89
N GLY A 94 10.36 -2.31 -2.11
CA GLY A 94 10.96 -2.25 -3.43
C GLY A 94 10.97 -3.60 -4.14
N GLY A 95 10.88 -3.58 -5.47
CA GLY A 95 11.02 -4.76 -6.31
C GLY A 95 12.48 -5.14 -6.57
N TRP A 96 12.71 -6.35 -7.04
CA TRP A 96 14.02 -6.83 -7.45
C TRP A 96 13.99 -7.39 -8.88
N GLY A 97 14.99 -7.04 -9.67
CA GLY A 97 15.13 -7.46 -11.06
C GLY A 97 14.20 -6.70 -12.01
N THR A 98 14.45 -6.82 -13.30
CA THR A 98 13.72 -6.12 -14.35
C THR A 98 12.25 -6.55 -14.38
N PRO A 99 11.27 -5.62 -14.33
CA PRO A 99 9.85 -5.99 -14.38
C PRO A 99 9.44 -6.86 -15.58
N ALA A 100 10.00 -6.59 -16.77
CA ALA A 100 9.70 -7.36 -17.98
C ALA A 100 10.10 -8.84 -17.91
N GLU A 101 10.95 -9.21 -16.95
CA GLU A 101 11.35 -10.61 -16.71
C GLU A 101 10.39 -11.36 -15.76
N ARG A 102 9.35 -10.70 -15.26
CA ARG A 102 8.37 -11.37 -14.39
C ARG A 102 7.51 -12.32 -15.21
N ASP A 103 7.34 -13.52 -14.70
CA ASP A 103 6.45 -14.53 -15.27
C ASP A 103 5.02 -14.00 -15.39
N PRO A 104 4.42 -13.94 -16.61
CA PRO A 104 3.06 -13.48 -16.83
C PRO A 104 2.00 -14.26 -16.01
N ALA A 105 2.21 -15.55 -15.76
CA ALA A 105 1.30 -16.36 -14.96
C ALA A 105 1.24 -15.88 -13.49
N ARG A 106 2.38 -15.42 -12.96
CA ARG A 106 2.43 -14.81 -11.63
C ARG A 106 1.74 -13.43 -11.57
N LEU A 107 1.80 -12.68 -12.69
CA LEU A 107 1.06 -11.42 -12.78
C LEU A 107 -0.44 -11.67 -12.83
N ALA A 108 -0.88 -12.62 -13.65
CA ALA A 108 -2.28 -13.02 -13.73
C ALA A 108 -2.82 -13.47 -12.35
N HIS A 109 -2.04 -14.28 -11.64
CA HIS A 109 -2.38 -14.68 -10.27
C HIS A 109 -2.47 -13.49 -9.29
N ASP A 110 -1.49 -12.56 -9.33
CA ASP A 110 -1.52 -11.36 -8.48
C ASP A 110 -2.75 -10.46 -8.78
N VAL A 111 -3.17 -10.39 -10.05
CA VAL A 111 -4.38 -9.63 -10.44
C VAL A 111 -5.64 -10.34 -9.96
N ALA A 112 -5.74 -11.65 -10.18
CA ALA A 112 -6.89 -12.45 -9.72
C ALA A 112 -7.07 -12.40 -8.18
N GLU A 113 -5.96 -12.31 -7.45
CA GLU A 113 -5.95 -12.18 -5.98
C GLU A 113 -6.15 -10.72 -5.49
N GLY A 114 -6.36 -9.75 -6.39
CA GLY A 114 -6.53 -8.34 -6.04
C GLY A 114 -5.27 -7.69 -5.44
N LYS A 115 -4.09 -8.25 -5.67
CA LYS A 115 -2.81 -7.71 -5.23
C LYS A 115 -2.28 -6.63 -6.17
N LEU A 116 -2.60 -6.76 -7.45
CA LEU A 116 -2.31 -5.80 -8.51
C LEU A 116 -3.59 -5.51 -9.31
N SER A 117 -3.74 -4.27 -9.78
CA SER A 117 -4.72 -3.96 -10.80
C SER A 117 -4.22 -4.37 -12.19
N ALA A 118 -5.15 -4.60 -13.13
CA ALA A 118 -4.80 -4.87 -14.52
C ALA A 118 -4.07 -3.67 -15.15
N GLU A 119 -4.45 -2.44 -14.77
CA GLU A 119 -3.80 -1.20 -15.20
C GLU A 119 -2.35 -1.12 -14.71
N TYR A 120 -2.10 -1.51 -13.47
CA TYR A 120 -0.74 -1.56 -12.92
C TYR A 120 0.11 -2.61 -13.65
N ALA A 121 -0.45 -3.80 -13.92
CA ALA A 121 0.22 -4.85 -14.66
C ALA A 121 0.61 -4.39 -16.08
N CYS A 122 -0.31 -3.72 -16.78
CA CYS A 122 -0.03 -3.15 -18.09
C CYS A 122 1.06 -2.07 -18.04
N ARG A 123 0.92 -1.10 -17.12
CA ARG A 123 1.85 0.05 -17.03
C ARG A 123 3.26 -0.35 -16.61
N GLU A 124 3.40 -1.18 -15.60
CA GLU A 124 4.70 -1.48 -14.99
C GLU A 124 5.40 -2.69 -15.58
N TYR A 125 4.65 -3.65 -16.12
CA TYR A 125 5.17 -4.92 -16.63
C TYR A 125 4.96 -5.09 -18.14
N GLY A 126 4.13 -4.25 -18.77
CA GLY A 126 3.80 -4.35 -20.20
C GLY A 126 2.90 -5.54 -20.54
N VAL A 127 2.20 -6.11 -19.55
CA VAL A 127 1.34 -7.28 -19.70
C VAL A 127 -0.11 -6.87 -19.51
N SER A 128 -0.93 -7.08 -20.54
CA SER A 128 -2.38 -6.87 -20.47
C SER A 128 -3.05 -8.10 -19.87
N ILE A 129 -3.90 -7.91 -18.89
CA ILE A 129 -4.63 -8.98 -18.19
C ILE A 129 -6.10 -8.59 -18.14
N ASP A 130 -6.98 -9.52 -18.50
CA ASP A 130 -8.41 -9.35 -18.35
C ASP A 130 -8.77 -9.35 -16.85
N PRO A 131 -9.31 -8.24 -16.31
CA PRO A 131 -9.63 -8.16 -14.88
C PRO A 131 -10.78 -9.07 -14.46
N ALA A 132 -11.63 -9.53 -15.39
CA ALA A 132 -12.76 -10.39 -15.09
C ALA A 132 -12.37 -11.88 -15.08
N THR A 133 -11.48 -12.29 -16.00
CA THR A 133 -11.05 -13.69 -16.12
C THR A 133 -9.69 -13.97 -15.53
N GLY A 134 -8.84 -12.93 -15.38
CA GLY A 134 -7.45 -13.07 -14.96
C GLY A 134 -6.53 -13.60 -16.08
N GLU A 135 -7.04 -13.72 -17.31
CA GLU A 135 -6.28 -14.23 -18.44
C GLU A 135 -5.31 -13.18 -19.00
N VAL A 136 -4.14 -13.64 -19.41
CA VAL A 136 -3.16 -12.79 -20.12
C VAL A 136 -3.68 -12.58 -21.54
N LEU A 137 -3.88 -11.32 -21.92
CA LEU A 137 -4.28 -10.93 -23.25
C LEU A 137 -3.04 -10.85 -24.15
N THR A 138 -3.07 -11.54 -25.26
CA THR A 138 -1.99 -11.55 -26.27
C THR A 138 -2.12 -10.40 -27.25
#